data_24b984fdd47df66965ec49f1fb95e2e2
#
_entry.id   24b984fdd47df66965ec49f1fb95e2e2
#
_cell.length_a   1.000
_cell.length_b   1.000
_cell.length_c   1.000
_cell.angle_alpha   90.00
_cell.angle_beta   90.00
_cell.angle_gamma   90.00
#
_symmetry.space_group_name_H-M   'P 1'
#
loop_
_entity.id
_entity.type
_entity.pdbx_description
1 polymer ?
#
loop_
_entity_poly.entity_id
_entity_poly.type
_entity_poly.pdbx_seq_one_letter_code
_entity_poly.pdbx_strand_id
1 'polypeptide(L)'
;MSSPVSASPEHVDVLVVGAGISGIGAGYHLQNKCPWASFTILEGRGDIGGTWDLFRYPGVRSDSDMHTLGFSFKPWKDARSIAGGPAIMDYLRETVAEHDLERHIRFGHLVSRAEWSSDSARWTVTATLAATGETTTLTCGFLFMCSGYYSYREGHLPTFPGRDRFGGEIVHPQA
;
A
#
# COMPACT_ATOMS: atom_id res chain seq x y z
N MET A 1 27.69 20.30 -26.24
CA MET A 1 26.78 20.06 -25.11
C MET A 1 26.21 18.69 -25.30
N SER A 2 26.73 17.71 -24.58
CA SER A 2 26.22 16.31 -24.66
C SER A 2 24.91 16.24 -23.88
N SER A 3 23.83 15.91 -24.57
CA SER A 3 22.55 15.60 -23.92
C SER A 3 22.74 14.43 -22.95
N PRO A 4 22.18 14.46 -21.74
CA PRO A 4 22.26 13.32 -20.84
C PRO A 4 21.59 12.13 -21.52
N VAL A 5 22.32 11.03 -21.61
CA VAL A 5 21.75 9.74 -22.03
C VAL A 5 20.69 9.38 -20.98
N SER A 6 19.43 9.47 -21.36
CA SER A 6 18.33 9.01 -20.52
C SER A 6 18.53 7.51 -20.29
N ALA A 7 18.90 7.12 -19.09
CA ALA A 7 18.94 5.71 -18.71
C ALA A 7 17.54 5.10 -18.96
N SER A 8 17.52 3.92 -19.56
CA SER A 8 16.25 3.19 -19.74
C SER A 8 15.58 3.01 -18.38
N PRO A 9 14.25 3.14 -18.30
CA PRO A 9 13.53 2.91 -17.05
C PRO A 9 13.85 1.53 -16.47
N GLU A 10 13.98 1.46 -15.14
CA GLU A 10 14.13 0.19 -14.45
C GLU A 10 12.95 -0.74 -14.78
N HIS A 11 13.25 -2.01 -14.98
CA HIS A 11 12.23 -3.02 -15.30
C HIS A 11 12.16 -4.09 -14.21
N VAL A 12 10.94 -4.45 -13.81
CA VAL A 12 10.65 -5.61 -12.96
C VAL A 12 9.55 -6.45 -13.61
N ASP A 13 9.51 -7.75 -13.35
CA ASP A 13 8.45 -8.60 -13.89
C ASP A 13 7.09 -8.24 -13.30
N VAL A 14 7.04 -7.96 -11.97
CA VAL A 14 5.82 -7.58 -11.26
C VAL A 14 6.05 -6.30 -10.46
N LEU A 15 5.18 -5.32 -10.64
CA LEU A 15 5.14 -4.12 -9.80
C LEU A 15 3.86 -4.13 -8.96
N VAL A 16 4.03 -4.10 -7.63
CA VAL A 16 2.93 -4.04 -6.67
C VAL A 16 2.75 -2.61 -6.20
N VAL A 17 1.52 -2.10 -6.18
CA VAL A 17 1.20 -0.74 -5.75
C VAL A 17 0.50 -0.77 -4.40
N GLY A 18 1.21 -0.32 -3.36
CA GLY A 18 0.75 -0.27 -1.97
C GLY A 18 1.31 -1.40 -1.09
N ALA A 19 1.81 -1.05 0.10
CA ALA A 19 2.31 -1.95 1.13
C ALA A 19 1.32 -2.12 2.31
N GLY A 20 0.03 -2.11 2.03
CA GLY A 20 -1.02 -2.55 2.96
C GLY A 20 -1.06 -4.08 3.07
N ILE A 21 -2.07 -4.61 3.76
CA ILE A 21 -2.24 -6.06 3.94
C ILE A 21 -2.20 -6.82 2.61
N SER A 22 -2.85 -6.29 1.56
CA SER A 22 -2.87 -6.94 0.24
C SER A 22 -1.50 -6.97 -0.43
N GLY A 23 -0.73 -5.86 -0.38
CA GLY A 23 0.60 -5.78 -0.98
C GLY A 23 1.64 -6.63 -0.24
N ILE A 24 1.57 -6.71 1.09
CA ILE A 24 2.40 -7.61 1.90
C ILE A 24 2.11 -9.08 1.54
N GLY A 25 0.82 -9.44 1.45
CA GLY A 25 0.41 -10.78 1.01
C GLY A 25 0.87 -11.12 -0.41
N ALA A 26 0.75 -10.16 -1.34
CA ALA A 26 1.26 -10.31 -2.70
C ALA A 26 2.78 -10.54 -2.72
N GLY A 27 3.54 -9.72 -1.97
CA GLY A 27 5.00 -9.87 -1.85
C GLY A 27 5.42 -11.24 -1.34
N TYR A 28 4.76 -11.73 -0.28
CA TYR A 28 5.00 -13.08 0.23
C TYR A 28 4.78 -14.16 -0.84
N HIS A 29 3.66 -14.09 -1.54
CA HIS A 29 3.35 -15.10 -2.56
C HIS A 29 4.27 -14.99 -3.77
N LEU A 30 4.64 -13.80 -4.21
CA LEU A 30 5.62 -13.60 -5.28
C LEU A 30 6.96 -14.23 -4.90
N GLN A 31 7.48 -13.90 -3.72
CA GLN A 31 8.75 -14.44 -3.24
C GLN A 31 8.76 -15.97 -3.16
N ASN A 32 7.67 -16.60 -2.70
CA ASN A 32 7.64 -18.03 -2.42
C ASN A 32 7.13 -18.88 -3.60
N LYS A 33 6.28 -18.31 -4.46
CA LYS A 33 5.65 -19.07 -5.56
C LYS A 33 6.17 -18.69 -6.95
N CYS A 34 6.79 -17.51 -7.06
CA CYS A 34 7.36 -16.99 -8.31
C CYS A 34 8.82 -16.56 -8.10
N PRO A 35 9.71 -17.43 -7.55
CA PRO A 35 11.09 -17.02 -7.22
C PRO A 35 11.93 -16.64 -8.46
N TRP A 36 11.43 -16.92 -9.64
CA TRP A 36 12.02 -16.55 -10.92
C TRP A 36 11.65 -15.11 -11.35
N ALA A 37 10.62 -14.50 -10.75
CA ALA A 37 10.15 -13.18 -11.11
C ALA A 37 10.78 -12.10 -10.21
N SER A 38 11.33 -11.08 -10.82
CA SER A 38 11.72 -9.85 -10.14
C SER A 38 10.47 -9.06 -9.76
N PHE A 39 10.42 -8.52 -8.53
CA PHE A 39 9.31 -7.65 -8.14
C PHE A 39 9.73 -6.53 -7.20
N THR A 40 8.94 -5.48 -7.17
CA THR A 40 9.04 -4.38 -6.20
C THR A 40 7.65 -3.94 -5.76
N ILE A 41 7.56 -3.43 -4.55
CA ILE A 41 6.35 -2.86 -3.97
C ILE A 41 6.59 -1.36 -3.81
N LEU A 42 5.77 -0.53 -4.45
CA LEU A 42 5.83 0.93 -4.28
C LEU A 42 4.78 1.34 -3.25
N GLU A 43 5.25 1.97 -2.16
CA GLU A 43 4.40 2.52 -1.11
C GLU A 43 4.52 4.05 -1.10
N GLY A 44 3.39 4.75 -1.20
CA GLY A 44 3.37 6.22 -1.24
C GLY A 44 3.68 6.88 0.10
N ARG A 45 3.55 6.17 1.20
CA ARG A 45 3.76 6.64 2.56
C ARG A 45 5.13 6.20 3.09
N GLY A 46 5.42 6.58 4.34
CA GLY A 46 6.69 6.24 5.00
C GLY A 46 6.67 4.96 5.81
N ASP A 47 5.52 4.26 5.89
CA ASP A 47 5.38 3.01 6.62
C ASP A 47 4.42 2.06 5.88
N ILE A 48 4.48 0.79 6.23
CA ILE A 48 3.55 -0.25 5.76
C ILE A 48 2.19 -0.11 6.46
N GLY A 49 1.22 -0.95 6.09
CA GLY A 49 -0.03 -1.14 6.83
C GLY A 49 -1.25 -0.51 6.19
N GLY A 50 -1.08 0.45 5.28
CA GLY A 50 -2.20 1.06 4.54
C GLY A 50 -3.26 1.62 5.48
N THR A 51 -4.49 1.07 5.45
CA THR A 51 -5.61 1.45 6.33
C THR A 51 -5.22 1.48 7.80
N TRP A 52 -4.44 0.51 8.28
CA TRP A 52 -4.08 0.36 9.69
C TRP A 52 -3.00 1.35 10.14
N ASP A 53 -2.22 1.90 9.25
CA ASP A 53 -1.34 3.03 9.51
C ASP A 53 -2.04 4.40 9.33
N LEU A 54 -3.03 4.48 8.41
CA LEU A 54 -3.76 5.72 8.15
C LEU A 54 -4.67 6.12 9.31
N PHE A 55 -5.50 5.19 9.80
CA PHE A 55 -6.50 5.48 10.83
C PHE A 55 -5.95 5.24 12.22
N ARG A 56 -5.93 6.31 13.03
CA ARG A 56 -5.35 6.31 14.40
C ARG A 56 -6.30 6.85 15.46
N TYR A 57 -7.59 6.96 15.15
CA TYR A 57 -8.58 7.44 16.11
C TYR A 57 -8.76 6.45 17.29
N PRO A 58 -9.16 6.94 18.49
CA PRO A 58 -9.36 6.08 19.64
C PRO A 58 -10.39 4.96 19.38
N GLY A 59 -9.99 3.73 19.66
CA GLY A 59 -10.85 2.56 19.46
C GLY A 59 -10.85 1.99 18.04
N VAL A 60 -9.97 2.45 17.14
CA VAL A 60 -9.80 1.84 15.82
C VAL A 60 -9.51 0.34 15.95
N ARG A 61 -10.29 -0.48 15.26
CA ARG A 61 -10.21 -1.94 15.31
C ARG A 61 -10.75 -2.57 14.04
N SER A 62 -10.49 -3.85 13.84
CA SER A 62 -11.13 -4.61 12.77
C SER A 62 -12.64 -4.70 12.99
N ASP A 63 -13.41 -4.67 11.94
CA ASP A 63 -14.85 -4.94 11.89
C ASP A 63 -15.14 -6.40 11.55
N SER A 64 -14.16 -7.13 11.04
CA SER A 64 -14.17 -8.59 10.85
C SER A 64 -13.16 -9.26 11.78
N ASP A 65 -13.33 -10.58 11.96
CA ASP A 65 -12.40 -11.35 12.79
C ASP A 65 -11.02 -11.51 12.12
N MET A 66 -9.98 -11.56 12.94
CA MET A 66 -8.60 -11.68 12.49
C MET A 66 -8.26 -13.07 11.93
N HIS A 67 -9.04 -14.09 12.22
CA HIS A 67 -8.83 -15.42 11.63
C HIS A 67 -9.20 -15.42 10.15
N THR A 68 -10.13 -14.55 9.74
CA THR A 68 -10.50 -14.30 8.34
C THR A 68 -9.60 -13.24 7.69
N LEU A 69 -9.26 -12.16 8.41
CA LEU A 69 -8.44 -11.07 7.90
C LEU A 69 -6.97 -11.45 7.77
N GLY A 70 -6.47 -12.30 8.69
CA GLY A 70 -5.06 -12.71 8.73
C GLY A 70 -4.65 -13.57 7.55
N PHE A 71 -3.36 -13.61 7.27
CA PHE A 71 -2.81 -14.42 6.19
C PHE A 71 -2.90 -15.91 6.51
N SER A 72 -3.24 -16.74 5.54
CA SER A 72 -3.25 -18.20 5.69
C SER A 72 -1.87 -18.79 6.01
N PHE A 73 -0.80 -18.13 5.55
CA PHE A 73 0.59 -18.53 5.83
C PHE A 73 1.11 -18.03 7.19
N LYS A 74 0.42 -17.05 7.82
CA LYS A 74 0.69 -16.54 9.17
C LYS A 74 -0.64 -16.38 9.91
N PRO A 75 -1.23 -17.48 10.44
CA PRO A 75 -2.50 -17.42 11.14
C PRO A 75 -2.43 -16.52 12.37
N TRP A 76 -3.53 -15.80 12.65
CA TRP A 76 -3.69 -15.02 13.87
C TRP A 76 -3.68 -15.91 15.12
N LYS A 77 -2.89 -15.55 16.13
CA LYS A 77 -2.69 -16.37 17.34
C LYS A 77 -3.22 -15.75 18.63
N ASP A 78 -3.59 -14.46 18.63
CA ASP A 78 -4.18 -13.83 19.82
C ASP A 78 -5.59 -14.40 20.06
N ALA A 79 -5.97 -14.52 21.35
CA ALA A 79 -7.29 -15.02 21.73
C ALA A 79 -8.44 -14.08 21.33
N ARG A 80 -8.15 -12.80 21.13
CA ARG A 80 -9.13 -11.81 20.67
C ARG A 80 -9.28 -11.90 19.16
N SER A 81 -10.46 -12.27 18.70
CA SER A 81 -10.77 -12.34 17.27
C SER A 81 -10.89 -10.95 16.61
N ILE A 82 -11.41 -9.95 17.34
CA ILE A 82 -11.47 -8.55 16.90
C ILE A 82 -10.26 -7.81 17.47
N ALA A 83 -9.36 -7.36 16.59
CA ALA A 83 -8.10 -6.74 16.99
C ALA A 83 -8.14 -5.23 16.84
N GLY A 84 -7.49 -4.52 17.77
CA GLY A 84 -7.22 -3.09 17.64
C GLY A 84 -6.17 -2.79 16.58
N GLY A 85 -6.22 -1.58 16.01
CA GLY A 85 -5.29 -1.13 14.96
C GLY A 85 -3.81 -1.38 15.28
N PRO A 86 -3.31 -1.05 16.50
CA PRO A 86 -1.93 -1.33 16.87
C PRO A 86 -1.55 -2.80 16.77
N ALA A 87 -2.40 -3.72 17.24
CA ALA A 87 -2.12 -5.16 17.18
C ALA A 87 -2.09 -5.68 15.72
N ILE A 88 -2.91 -5.10 14.84
CA ILE A 88 -2.88 -5.42 13.42
C ILE A 88 -1.59 -4.89 12.78
N MET A 89 -1.17 -3.69 13.13
CA MET A 89 0.11 -3.14 12.66
C MET A 89 1.30 -3.99 13.11
N ASP A 90 1.32 -4.43 14.36
CA ASP A 90 2.38 -5.31 14.88
C ASP A 90 2.40 -6.63 14.11
N TYR A 91 1.24 -7.24 13.87
CA TYR A 91 1.09 -8.44 13.05
C TYR A 91 1.64 -8.25 11.62
N LEU A 92 1.38 -7.11 10.98
CA LEU A 92 1.90 -6.81 9.64
C LEU A 92 3.41 -6.59 9.66
N ARG A 93 3.94 -5.87 10.65
CA ARG A 93 5.40 -5.64 10.82
C ARG A 93 6.14 -6.95 11.07
N GLU A 94 5.62 -7.79 11.95
CA GLU A 94 6.16 -9.13 12.18
C GLU A 94 6.16 -9.95 10.89
N THR A 95 5.08 -9.89 10.10
CA THR A 95 4.98 -10.62 8.81
C THR A 95 6.08 -10.16 7.85
N VAL A 96 6.27 -8.86 7.72
CA VAL A 96 7.31 -8.29 6.85
C VAL A 96 8.71 -8.71 7.30
N ALA A 97 8.97 -8.65 8.61
CA ALA A 97 10.28 -9.01 9.18
C ALA A 97 10.57 -10.52 9.08
N GLU A 98 9.62 -11.38 9.44
CA GLU A 98 9.78 -12.84 9.39
C GLU A 98 10.07 -13.37 7.98
N HIS A 99 9.56 -12.67 6.96
CA HIS A 99 9.71 -13.09 5.57
C HIS A 99 10.69 -12.21 4.76
N ASP A 100 11.41 -11.29 5.42
CA ASP A 100 12.38 -10.39 4.79
C ASP A 100 11.80 -9.65 3.56
N LEU A 101 10.55 -9.16 3.70
CA LEU A 101 9.84 -8.49 2.61
C LEU A 101 10.22 -7.02 2.46
N GLU A 102 10.79 -6.39 3.50
CA GLU A 102 11.13 -4.97 3.51
C GLU A 102 12.07 -4.60 2.35
N ARG A 103 13.00 -5.49 2.01
CA ARG A 103 13.94 -5.29 0.88
C ARG A 103 13.26 -5.07 -0.47
N HIS A 104 12.00 -5.47 -0.61
CA HIS A 104 11.19 -5.29 -1.83
C HIS A 104 10.32 -4.04 -1.79
N ILE A 105 10.22 -3.34 -0.62
CA ILE A 105 9.35 -2.20 -0.44
C ILE A 105 10.15 -0.90 -0.64
N ARG A 106 9.63 -0.03 -1.51
CA ARG A 106 10.16 1.32 -1.72
C ARG A 106 9.15 2.31 -1.16
N PHE A 107 9.48 2.88 -0.02
CA PHE A 107 8.67 3.90 0.63
C PHE A 107 8.77 5.25 -0.06
N GLY A 108 7.78 6.11 0.16
CA GLY A 108 7.74 7.46 -0.40
C GLY A 108 7.60 7.49 -1.93
N HIS A 109 7.08 6.44 -2.54
CA HIS A 109 6.86 6.33 -3.98
C HIS A 109 5.36 6.32 -4.29
N LEU A 110 4.75 7.50 -4.42
CA LEU A 110 3.34 7.63 -4.74
C LEU A 110 3.11 7.43 -6.24
N VAL A 111 2.54 6.29 -6.61
CA VAL A 111 2.17 6.02 -8.01
C VAL A 111 1.07 7.00 -8.43
N SER A 112 1.34 7.76 -9.49
CA SER A 112 0.45 8.79 -10.05
C SER A 112 -0.12 8.43 -11.40
N ARG A 113 0.54 7.54 -12.16
CA ARG A 113 0.12 7.14 -13.51
C ARG A 113 0.61 5.73 -13.83
N ALA A 114 -0.20 4.99 -14.56
CA ALA A 114 0.16 3.71 -15.15
C ALA A 114 -0.43 3.61 -16.57
N GLU A 115 0.39 3.25 -17.54
CA GLU A 115 0.02 3.17 -18.95
C GLU A 115 0.44 1.82 -19.51
N TRP A 116 -0.48 1.16 -20.20
CA TRP A 116 -0.22 -0.09 -20.91
C TRP A 116 0.15 0.18 -22.37
N SER A 117 1.17 -0.53 -22.85
CA SER A 117 1.51 -0.58 -24.27
C SER A 117 1.39 -2.01 -24.76
N SER A 118 0.47 -2.25 -25.69
CA SER A 118 0.29 -3.56 -26.32
C SER A 118 1.46 -3.92 -27.24
N ASP A 119 2.09 -2.95 -27.87
CA ASP A 119 3.22 -3.17 -28.75
C ASP A 119 4.45 -3.74 -28.01
N SER A 120 4.69 -3.23 -26.80
CA SER A 120 5.79 -3.71 -25.95
C SER A 120 5.35 -4.74 -24.91
N ALA A 121 4.04 -5.00 -24.79
CA ALA A 121 3.43 -5.84 -23.73
C ALA A 121 3.92 -5.45 -22.31
N ARG A 122 3.89 -4.14 -22.00
CA ARG A 122 4.44 -3.60 -20.75
C ARG A 122 3.62 -2.46 -20.19
N TRP A 123 3.61 -2.37 -18.88
CA TRP A 123 3.19 -1.20 -18.15
C TRP A 123 4.36 -0.24 -17.99
N THR A 124 4.08 1.05 -18.17
CA THR A 124 4.95 2.15 -17.74
C THR A 124 4.28 2.83 -16.56
N VAL A 125 4.95 2.81 -15.40
CA VAL A 125 4.40 3.31 -14.13
C VAL A 125 5.24 4.50 -13.67
N THR A 126 4.57 5.63 -13.43
CA THR A 126 5.18 6.85 -12.91
C THR A 126 4.83 7.01 -11.44
N ALA A 127 5.83 7.25 -10.60
CA ALA A 127 5.68 7.55 -9.20
C ALA A 127 6.32 8.90 -8.84
N THR A 128 5.70 9.62 -7.92
CA THR A 128 6.25 10.85 -7.34
C THR A 128 6.99 10.48 -6.05
N LEU A 129 8.22 10.96 -5.92
CA LEU A 129 9.05 10.77 -4.73
C LEU A 129 8.65 11.77 -3.65
N ALA A 130 8.22 11.30 -2.49
CA ALA A 130 7.77 12.16 -1.39
C ALA A 130 8.88 13.07 -0.85
N ALA A 131 10.15 12.62 -0.92
CA ALA A 131 11.30 13.35 -0.41
C ALA A 131 11.66 14.58 -1.26
N THR A 132 11.51 14.50 -2.59
CA THR A 132 11.99 15.53 -3.52
C THR A 132 10.88 16.16 -4.37
N GLY A 133 9.72 15.49 -4.47
CA GLY A 133 8.65 15.85 -5.42
C GLY A 133 8.98 15.48 -6.88
N GLU A 134 10.12 14.91 -7.14
CA GLU A 134 10.52 14.45 -8.47
C GLU A 134 9.74 13.19 -8.87
N THR A 135 9.69 12.94 -10.17
CA THR A 135 9.07 11.72 -10.69
C THR A 135 10.11 10.70 -11.10
N THR A 136 9.81 9.43 -10.82
CA THR A 136 10.55 8.28 -11.33
C THR A 136 9.64 7.40 -12.15
N THR A 137 10.22 6.63 -13.07
CA THR A 137 9.47 5.76 -13.97
C THR A 137 10.05 4.36 -13.91
N LEU A 138 9.16 3.37 -13.75
CA LEU A 138 9.47 1.94 -13.84
C LEU A 138 8.63 1.30 -14.93
N THR A 139 9.10 0.18 -15.46
CA THR A 139 8.30 -0.67 -16.34
C THR A 139 8.08 -2.04 -15.73
N CYS A 140 6.95 -2.69 -16.03
CA CYS A 140 6.70 -4.05 -15.57
C CYS A 140 5.85 -4.84 -16.59
N GLY A 141 5.94 -6.16 -16.51
CA GLY A 141 5.06 -7.05 -17.26
C GLY A 141 3.68 -7.18 -16.62
N PHE A 142 3.63 -7.21 -15.30
CA PHE A 142 2.39 -7.32 -14.53
C PHE A 142 2.29 -6.23 -13.48
N LEU A 143 1.17 -5.48 -13.49
CA LEU A 143 0.85 -4.46 -12.50
C LEU A 143 -0.18 -4.99 -11.52
N PHE A 144 0.21 -5.08 -10.23
CA PHE A 144 -0.66 -5.58 -9.18
C PHE A 144 -1.12 -4.44 -8.28
N MET A 145 -2.38 -4.01 -8.46
CA MET A 145 -2.95 -2.89 -7.71
C MET A 145 -3.40 -3.34 -6.31
N CYS A 146 -2.68 -2.89 -5.29
CA CYS A 146 -2.96 -3.11 -3.86
C CYS A 146 -3.17 -1.80 -3.10
N SER A 147 -3.61 -0.75 -3.79
CA SER A 147 -3.73 0.63 -3.28
C SER A 147 -4.88 0.86 -2.30
N GLY A 148 -5.72 -0.16 -2.05
CA GLY A 148 -6.90 -0.01 -1.22
C GLY A 148 -8.01 0.81 -1.91
N TYR A 149 -8.97 1.28 -1.12
CA TYR A 149 -10.14 2.02 -1.62
C TYR A 149 -10.39 3.35 -0.89
N TYR A 150 -9.59 3.67 0.12
CA TYR A 150 -9.68 4.97 0.78
C TYR A 150 -8.87 6.05 0.05
N SER A 151 -9.38 7.27 0.03
CA SER A 151 -8.57 8.44 -0.33
C SER A 151 -7.61 8.77 0.80
N TYR A 152 -6.31 8.82 0.50
CA TYR A 152 -5.28 9.21 1.47
C TYR A 152 -5.10 10.73 1.55
N ARG A 153 -5.73 11.50 0.65
CA ARG A 153 -5.63 12.96 0.61
C ARG A 153 -6.66 13.62 1.51
N GLU A 154 -7.88 13.11 1.47
CA GLU A 154 -9.02 13.67 2.20
C GLU A 154 -10.06 12.59 2.50
N GLY A 155 -10.72 12.70 3.64
CA GLY A 155 -11.86 11.86 3.98
C GLY A 155 -13.12 12.31 3.25
N HIS A 156 -13.96 11.36 2.85
CA HIS A 156 -15.28 11.68 2.33
C HIS A 156 -16.18 12.16 3.46
N LEU A 157 -16.61 13.41 3.40
CA LEU A 157 -17.54 13.99 4.37
C LEU A 157 -18.91 14.22 3.69
N PRO A 158 -19.88 13.35 3.89
CA PRO A 158 -21.20 13.48 3.28
C PRO A 158 -21.95 14.70 3.82
N THR A 159 -22.84 15.25 3.00
CA THR A 159 -23.72 16.34 3.44
C THR A 159 -24.92 15.75 4.18
N PHE A 160 -25.03 16.09 5.47
CA PHE A 160 -26.17 15.71 6.30
C PHE A 160 -27.15 16.88 6.42
N PRO A 161 -28.48 16.70 6.16
CA PRO A 161 -29.48 17.73 6.42
C PRO A 161 -29.46 18.15 7.89
N GLY A 162 -29.35 19.47 8.13
CA GLY A 162 -29.29 20.02 9.48
C GLY A 162 -27.91 20.03 10.15
N ARG A 163 -26.84 19.72 9.41
CA ARG A 163 -25.46 19.79 9.90
C ARG A 163 -25.11 21.19 10.41
N ASP A 164 -25.60 22.22 9.75
CA ASP A 164 -25.45 23.63 10.10
C ASP A 164 -26.10 24.02 11.44
N ARG A 165 -27.04 23.23 11.93
CA ARG A 165 -27.73 23.40 13.23
C ARG A 165 -27.10 22.60 14.36
N PHE A 166 -26.15 21.71 14.04
CA PHE A 166 -25.45 20.94 15.06
C PHE A 166 -24.37 21.80 15.70
N GLY A 167 -24.49 22.07 17.00
CA GLY A 167 -23.57 22.96 17.74
C GLY A 167 -22.31 22.25 18.27
N GLY A 168 -22.11 20.98 18.00
CA GLY A 168 -20.92 20.23 18.40
C GLY A 168 -19.84 20.18 17.34
N GLU A 169 -18.67 19.67 17.69
CA GLU A 169 -17.58 19.42 16.77
C GLU A 169 -17.88 18.21 15.88
N ILE A 170 -17.57 18.31 14.60
CA ILE A 170 -17.69 17.21 13.63
C ILE A 170 -16.27 16.90 13.13
N VAL A 171 -15.77 15.74 13.50
CA VAL A 171 -14.40 15.27 13.18
C VAL A 171 -14.48 14.11 12.21
N HIS A 172 -13.62 14.15 11.18
CA HIS A 172 -13.43 12.99 10.30
C HIS A 172 -12.35 12.07 10.89
N PRO A 173 -12.49 10.72 10.82
CA PRO A 173 -11.50 9.78 11.39
C PRO A 173 -10.07 9.87 10.83
N GLN A 174 -9.88 10.58 9.72
CA GLN A 174 -8.55 10.86 9.15
C GLN A 174 -7.91 12.16 9.65
N ALA A 175 -8.68 12.96 10.44
CA ALA A 175 -8.21 14.25 10.95
C ALA A 175 -7.48 14.10 12.29
#